data_d441a830fa4bdb4662d8c336b0bc45de
#
_entry.id   d441a830fa4bdb4662d8c336b0bc45de
#
_cell.length_a   1.000
_cell.length_b   1.000
_cell.length_c   1.000
_cell.angle_alpha   90.00
_cell.angle_beta   90.00
_cell.angle_gamma   90.00
#
_symmetry.space_group_name_H-M   'P 1'
#
loop_
_entity.id
_entity.type
_entity.pdbx_description
1 polymer ?
#
loop_
_entity_poly.entity_id
_entity_poly.type
_entity_poly.pdbx_seq_one_letter_code
_entity_poly.pdbx_strand_id
1 'polypeptide(L)'
;MPIDPSSADEPVTTDARTALADVAHEPGAKKPDPVVVADGIVRRFGGLVAVNVEHLEIQRGVITALIGPNGAGKTTFFNLLTGFDEPDEGDWSFEGRSLKGVSAYKVARFGMVRTFQLTKVLSRLSVIENMRLGATGQSGERVWQAMFAPLWRSQEKANGTRADDLLKRFKLDTKREDFAGSLSGGQRKLLEMARSLMVEPKLVMLDEPMAGVNPALKQSLLGHVKSLREDGMTVLFVEHDMDMVRDISDWVVVMAQGRIIAEGPPDAVMADQRVIDAYLGAHHDAALNFEEEEQMLAESHLAAESAGTDGDPRA
;
A
#
# COMPACT_ATOMS: atom_id res chain seq x y z
N MET A 1 25.94 1.99 -37.98
CA MET A 1 26.31 2.68 -36.76
C MET A 1 25.95 1.72 -35.61
N PRO A 2 26.89 1.23 -34.83
CA PRO A 2 26.61 0.39 -33.67
C PRO A 2 26.08 1.26 -32.51
N ILE A 3 25.06 0.81 -31.84
CA ILE A 3 24.46 1.42 -30.65
C ILE A 3 25.39 1.11 -29.48
N ASP A 4 25.87 2.16 -28.82
CA ASP A 4 26.74 2.11 -27.65
C ASP A 4 25.96 1.54 -26.43
N PRO A 5 26.39 0.45 -25.79
CA PRO A 5 25.70 -0.13 -24.64
C PRO A 5 26.14 0.47 -23.29
N SER A 6 26.66 1.69 -23.23
CA SER A 6 27.23 2.28 -22.01
C SER A 6 26.33 3.27 -21.27
N SER A 7 25.00 3.26 -21.47
CA SER A 7 24.06 3.96 -20.60
C SER A 7 23.43 2.98 -19.61
N ALA A 8 24.26 2.21 -18.89
CA ALA A 8 23.82 1.43 -17.76
C ALA A 8 23.72 2.37 -16.54
N ASP A 9 22.52 2.45 -16.01
CA ASP A 9 22.08 2.95 -14.72
C ASP A 9 23.20 3.26 -13.71
N GLU A 10 23.46 4.54 -13.47
CA GLU A 10 24.13 4.98 -12.25
C GLU A 10 23.21 4.69 -11.05
N PRO A 11 23.72 4.17 -9.93
CA PRO A 11 22.93 3.94 -8.75
C PRO A 11 22.46 5.28 -8.18
N VAL A 12 21.14 5.48 -8.09
CA VAL A 12 20.50 6.63 -7.43
C VAL A 12 20.75 6.49 -5.92
N THR A 13 21.90 6.89 -5.47
CA THR A 13 22.28 6.90 -4.06
C THR A 13 22.34 8.34 -3.55
N THR A 14 21.69 8.61 -2.44
CA THR A 14 21.76 9.83 -1.59
C THR A 14 20.99 11.05 -2.12
N ASP A 15 20.65 11.13 -3.39
CA ASP A 15 20.14 12.35 -4.05
C ASP A 15 18.61 12.50 -4.04
N ALA A 16 17.85 11.41 -3.90
CA ALA A 16 16.38 11.46 -3.99
C ALA A 16 15.73 12.27 -2.84
N ARG A 17 16.31 12.26 -1.66
CA ARG A 17 15.86 13.10 -0.53
C ARG A 17 16.23 14.56 -0.74
N THR A 18 17.47 14.80 -1.24
CA THR A 18 17.97 16.14 -1.57
C THR A 18 17.10 16.76 -2.65
N ALA A 19 16.65 15.95 -3.62
CA ALA A 19 15.76 16.40 -4.69
C ALA A 19 14.38 16.90 -4.19
N LEU A 20 13.93 16.47 -3.01
CA LEU A 20 12.69 16.97 -2.39
C LEU A 20 12.86 18.28 -1.62
N ALA A 21 14.10 18.72 -1.33
CA ALA A 21 14.35 19.90 -0.51
C ALA A 21 13.80 21.20 -1.15
N ASP A 22 13.78 21.27 -2.47
CA ASP A 22 13.30 22.43 -3.23
C ASP A 22 11.84 22.28 -3.72
N VAL A 23 11.15 21.18 -3.35
CA VAL A 23 9.75 20.94 -3.73
C VAL A 23 8.82 21.77 -2.85
N ALA A 24 7.83 22.42 -3.45
CA ALA A 24 6.84 23.20 -2.72
C ALA A 24 6.03 22.31 -1.76
N HIS A 25 5.74 22.81 -0.54
CA HIS A 25 4.94 22.12 0.44
C HIS A 25 3.45 22.44 0.25
N GLU A 26 2.92 22.10 -0.90
CA GLU A 26 1.53 22.37 -1.27
C GLU A 26 0.92 21.18 -2.03
N PRO A 27 -0.40 20.96 -1.92
CA PRO A 27 -1.09 19.89 -2.64
C PRO A 27 -0.81 19.93 -4.15
N GLY A 28 -0.42 18.78 -4.72
CA GLY A 28 -0.15 18.67 -6.15
C GLY A 28 1.23 19.21 -6.57
N ALA A 29 2.16 19.37 -5.65
CA ALA A 29 3.52 19.81 -5.96
C ALA A 29 4.22 18.83 -6.90
N LYS A 30 4.81 19.35 -7.98
CA LYS A 30 5.59 18.55 -8.95
C LYS A 30 6.88 18.04 -8.34
N LYS A 31 7.23 16.79 -8.66
CA LYS A 31 8.45 16.15 -8.20
C LYS A 31 9.50 16.11 -9.32
N PRO A 32 10.80 16.16 -8.98
CA PRO A 32 11.87 16.13 -9.98
C PRO A 32 11.90 14.85 -10.83
N ASP A 33 11.61 13.69 -10.24
CA ASP A 33 11.57 12.38 -10.93
C ASP A 33 10.39 11.57 -10.43
N PRO A 34 9.15 11.84 -10.91
CA PRO A 34 7.96 11.14 -10.46
C PRO A 34 7.88 9.74 -11.07
N VAL A 35 7.74 8.73 -10.20
CA VAL A 35 7.47 7.34 -10.62
C VAL A 35 5.99 7.09 -10.88
N VAL A 36 5.11 7.80 -10.16
CA VAL A 36 3.65 7.84 -10.36
C VAL A 36 3.22 9.26 -10.58
N VAL A 37 2.37 9.47 -11.57
CA VAL A 37 1.66 10.74 -11.81
C VAL A 37 0.17 10.42 -11.91
N ALA A 38 -0.66 11.14 -11.17
CA ALA A 38 -2.12 11.01 -11.19
C ALA A 38 -2.74 12.40 -11.40
N ASP A 39 -3.57 12.54 -12.43
CA ASP A 39 -4.18 13.79 -12.85
C ASP A 39 -5.70 13.68 -12.92
N GLY A 40 -6.42 14.55 -12.19
CA GLY A 40 -7.87 14.68 -12.22
C GLY A 40 -8.61 13.39 -11.84
N ILE A 41 -8.07 12.59 -10.93
CA ILE A 41 -8.64 11.30 -10.53
C ILE A 41 -9.90 11.52 -9.72
N VAL A 42 -11.04 11.09 -10.25
CA VAL A 42 -12.33 11.12 -9.57
C VAL A 42 -12.93 9.73 -9.48
N ARG A 43 -13.44 9.38 -8.29
CA ARG A 43 -14.19 8.14 -8.07
C ARG A 43 -15.43 8.41 -7.24
N ARG A 44 -16.57 7.94 -7.74
CA ARG A 44 -17.89 8.10 -7.11
C ARG A 44 -18.50 6.72 -6.81
N PHE A 45 -19.18 6.64 -5.69
CA PHE A 45 -20.04 5.50 -5.36
C PHE A 45 -21.45 6.02 -5.11
N GLY A 46 -22.35 5.86 -6.10
CA GLY A 46 -23.66 6.50 -6.06
C GLY A 46 -23.52 8.03 -6.02
N GLY A 47 -24.06 8.66 -4.98
CA GLY A 47 -23.98 10.11 -4.77
C GLY A 47 -22.70 10.58 -4.05
N LEU A 48 -21.90 9.67 -3.50
CA LEU A 48 -20.70 10.00 -2.73
C LEU A 48 -19.47 10.09 -3.63
N VAL A 49 -18.75 11.22 -3.57
CA VAL A 49 -17.43 11.38 -4.18
C VAL A 49 -16.36 10.86 -3.19
N ALA A 50 -15.88 9.65 -3.41
CA ALA A 50 -14.91 9.01 -2.52
C ALA A 50 -13.46 9.46 -2.77
N VAL A 51 -13.13 9.82 -4.02
CA VAL A 51 -11.83 10.38 -4.42
C VAL A 51 -12.05 11.51 -5.42
N ASN A 52 -11.34 12.61 -5.21
CA ASN A 52 -11.26 13.75 -6.11
C ASN A 52 -9.87 14.40 -5.99
N VAL A 53 -8.89 13.78 -6.59
CA VAL A 53 -7.48 14.21 -6.57
C VAL A 53 -7.16 14.95 -7.84
N GLU A 54 -6.87 16.24 -7.74
CA GLU A 54 -6.55 17.10 -8.88
C GLU A 54 -5.21 16.74 -9.49
N HIS A 55 -4.16 16.62 -8.67
CA HIS A 55 -2.82 16.21 -9.08
C HIS A 55 -2.08 15.53 -7.93
N LEU A 56 -1.31 14.49 -8.22
CA LEU A 56 -0.38 13.87 -7.29
C LEU A 56 0.79 13.26 -8.05
N GLU A 57 1.99 13.50 -7.54
CA GLU A 57 3.22 12.85 -7.99
C GLU A 57 3.91 12.13 -6.82
N ILE A 58 4.41 10.91 -7.07
CA ILE A 58 5.24 10.16 -6.12
C ILE A 58 6.67 10.17 -6.62
N GLN A 59 7.57 10.75 -5.83
CA GLN A 59 9.01 10.80 -6.13
C GLN A 59 9.63 9.41 -6.10
N ARG A 60 10.52 9.11 -7.05
CA ARG A 60 11.30 7.89 -7.09
C ARG A 60 12.30 7.81 -5.93
N GLY A 61 12.53 6.58 -5.41
CA GLY A 61 13.60 6.28 -4.46
C GLY A 61 13.40 6.85 -3.05
N VAL A 62 12.20 7.30 -2.72
CA VAL A 62 11.84 7.82 -1.39
C VAL A 62 10.72 7.02 -0.76
N ILE A 63 10.52 7.21 0.54
CA ILE A 63 9.37 6.70 1.29
C ILE A 63 8.33 7.81 1.39
N THR A 64 7.20 7.64 0.71
CA THR A 64 6.05 8.54 0.81
C THR A 64 4.96 7.92 1.69
N ALA A 65 4.48 8.66 2.70
CA ALA A 65 3.31 8.26 3.47
C ALA A 65 2.05 8.91 2.90
N LEU A 66 0.97 8.16 2.77
CA LEU A 66 -0.37 8.65 2.52
C LEU A 66 -1.18 8.52 3.81
N ILE A 67 -1.49 9.65 4.44
CA ILE A 67 -2.19 9.71 5.72
C ILE A 67 -3.54 10.42 5.58
N GLY A 68 -4.34 10.38 6.64
CA GLY A 68 -5.64 11.07 6.70
C GLY A 68 -6.61 10.32 7.59
N PRO A 69 -7.72 10.94 7.99
CA PRO A 69 -8.72 10.32 8.85
C PRO A 69 -9.40 9.12 8.18
N ASN A 70 -10.15 8.37 8.97
CA ASN A 70 -10.99 7.28 8.45
C ASN A 70 -12.01 7.84 7.46
N GLY A 71 -12.26 7.12 6.37
CA GLY A 71 -13.16 7.61 5.31
C GLY A 71 -12.57 8.67 4.38
N ALA A 72 -11.31 9.08 4.55
CA ALA A 72 -10.66 10.09 3.70
C ALA A 72 -10.48 9.68 2.22
N GLY A 73 -10.70 8.40 1.87
CA GLY A 73 -10.56 7.89 0.50
C GLY A 73 -9.22 7.18 0.22
N LYS A 74 -8.33 7.03 1.21
CA LYS A 74 -6.99 6.46 1.04
C LYS A 74 -6.99 5.07 0.37
N THR A 75 -7.75 4.13 0.90
CA THR A 75 -7.84 2.76 0.37
C THR A 75 -8.44 2.74 -1.03
N THR A 76 -9.45 3.59 -1.29
CA THR A 76 -10.02 3.76 -2.63
C THR A 76 -8.97 4.27 -3.59
N PHE A 77 -8.22 5.30 -3.21
CA PHE A 77 -7.14 5.85 -4.04
C PHE A 77 -6.04 4.81 -4.32
N PHE A 78 -5.63 4.01 -3.33
CA PHE A 78 -4.72 2.88 -3.53
C PHE A 78 -5.27 1.84 -4.52
N ASN A 79 -6.58 1.54 -4.47
CA ASN A 79 -7.23 0.65 -5.42
C ASN A 79 -7.16 1.20 -6.84
N LEU A 80 -7.39 2.50 -7.02
CA LEU A 80 -7.32 3.15 -8.33
C LEU A 80 -5.89 3.10 -8.90
N LEU A 81 -4.89 3.50 -8.12
CA LEU A 81 -3.49 3.49 -8.56
C LEU A 81 -3.04 2.09 -9.02
N THR A 82 -3.50 1.04 -8.35
CA THR A 82 -3.09 -0.34 -8.60
C THR A 82 -3.98 -1.09 -9.60
N GLY A 83 -5.02 -0.46 -10.15
CA GLY A 83 -5.93 -1.07 -11.11
C GLY A 83 -6.86 -2.13 -10.53
N PHE A 84 -7.08 -2.13 -9.18
CA PHE A 84 -8.13 -2.93 -8.53
C PHE A 84 -9.51 -2.29 -8.65
N ASP A 85 -9.55 -0.98 -8.88
CA ASP A 85 -10.74 -0.23 -9.23
C ASP A 85 -10.38 0.76 -10.34
N GLU A 86 -11.37 1.26 -11.08
CA GLU A 86 -11.18 2.21 -12.17
C GLU A 86 -11.78 3.58 -11.77
N PRO A 87 -11.09 4.69 -12.02
CA PRO A 87 -11.65 6.00 -11.78
C PRO A 87 -12.75 6.32 -12.80
N ASP A 88 -13.72 7.13 -12.39
CA ASP A 88 -14.76 7.65 -13.30
C ASP A 88 -14.19 8.72 -14.23
N GLU A 89 -13.18 9.48 -13.75
CA GLU A 89 -12.50 10.53 -14.51
C GLU A 89 -11.01 10.55 -14.17
N GLY A 90 -10.22 11.14 -15.08
CA GLY A 90 -8.80 11.36 -14.91
C GLY A 90 -7.92 10.29 -15.56
N ASP A 91 -6.63 10.51 -15.43
CA ASP A 91 -5.60 9.65 -15.97
C ASP A 91 -4.48 9.48 -14.94
N TRP A 92 -3.83 8.30 -14.95
CA TRP A 92 -2.65 8.07 -14.13
C TRP A 92 -1.63 7.22 -14.87
N SER A 93 -0.38 7.41 -14.49
CA SER A 93 0.74 6.72 -15.11
C SER A 93 1.73 6.19 -14.06
N PHE A 94 2.42 5.13 -14.44
CA PHE A 94 3.54 4.55 -13.71
C PHE A 94 4.74 4.42 -14.66
N GLU A 95 5.89 4.97 -14.27
CA GLU A 95 7.06 5.00 -15.14
C GLU A 95 6.77 5.64 -16.52
N GLY A 96 5.98 6.71 -16.55
CA GLY A 96 5.54 7.37 -17.77
C GLY A 96 4.57 6.56 -18.64
N ARG A 97 4.16 5.36 -18.21
CA ARG A 97 3.21 4.51 -18.90
C ARG A 97 1.81 4.72 -18.34
N SER A 98 0.84 5.08 -19.19
CA SER A 98 -0.57 5.16 -18.78
C SER A 98 -1.06 3.81 -18.26
N LEU A 99 -1.80 3.85 -17.15
CA LEU A 99 -2.42 2.69 -16.52
C LEU A 99 -3.93 2.59 -16.79
N LYS A 100 -4.50 3.50 -17.57
CA LYS A 100 -5.93 3.49 -17.92
C LYS A 100 -6.33 2.19 -18.62
N GLY A 101 -7.30 1.48 -18.07
CA GLY A 101 -7.74 0.17 -18.58
C GLY A 101 -6.71 -0.96 -18.41
N VAL A 102 -5.68 -0.76 -17.59
CA VAL A 102 -4.68 -1.78 -17.30
C VAL A 102 -5.07 -2.52 -16.02
N SER A 103 -5.28 -3.84 -16.13
CA SER A 103 -5.65 -4.68 -14.98
C SER A 103 -4.54 -4.74 -13.92
N ALA A 104 -4.92 -4.88 -12.64
CA ALA A 104 -4.01 -4.95 -11.48
C ALA A 104 -2.85 -5.94 -11.65
N TYR A 105 -3.13 -7.10 -12.25
CA TYR A 105 -2.12 -8.10 -12.58
C TYR A 105 -1.02 -7.56 -13.52
N LYS A 106 -1.39 -6.74 -14.53
CA LYS A 106 -0.42 -6.12 -15.44
C LYS A 106 0.34 -4.99 -14.74
N VAL A 107 -0.34 -4.20 -13.90
CA VAL A 107 0.29 -3.15 -13.09
C VAL A 107 1.38 -3.75 -12.20
N ALA A 108 1.09 -4.88 -11.53
CA ALA A 108 2.08 -5.60 -10.73
C ALA A 108 3.30 -6.06 -11.56
N ARG A 109 3.06 -6.54 -12.80
CA ARG A 109 4.15 -6.92 -13.73
C ARG A 109 4.97 -5.74 -14.23
N PHE A 110 4.45 -4.53 -14.22
CA PHE A 110 5.23 -3.33 -14.55
C PHE A 110 6.14 -2.90 -13.39
N GLY A 111 5.98 -3.51 -12.21
CA GLY A 111 6.81 -3.26 -11.03
C GLY A 111 6.16 -2.41 -9.94
N MET A 112 4.83 -2.15 -10.02
CA MET A 112 4.07 -1.54 -8.93
C MET A 112 3.35 -2.65 -8.15
N VAL A 113 3.85 -3.01 -6.98
CA VAL A 113 3.33 -4.12 -6.17
C VAL A 113 2.69 -3.61 -4.90
N ARG A 114 1.51 -4.12 -4.55
CA ARG A 114 0.80 -3.81 -3.32
C ARG A 114 0.73 -5.01 -2.39
N THR A 115 1.01 -4.79 -1.10
CA THR A 115 0.60 -5.70 -0.03
C THR A 115 -0.81 -5.33 0.44
N PHE A 116 -1.53 -6.28 1.05
CA PHE A 116 -2.88 -6.05 1.52
C PHE A 116 -2.92 -5.92 3.04
N GLN A 117 -3.89 -5.18 3.56
CA GLN A 117 -4.14 -5.02 5.00
C GLN A 117 -4.32 -6.36 5.71
N LEU A 118 -5.04 -7.31 5.08
CA LEU A 118 -5.14 -8.69 5.55
C LEU A 118 -4.08 -9.56 4.89
N THR A 119 -3.24 -10.17 5.69
CA THR A 119 -2.16 -11.05 5.22
C THR A 119 -2.70 -12.22 4.38
N LYS A 120 -2.45 -12.17 3.07
CA LYS A 120 -2.90 -13.21 2.11
C LYS A 120 -1.83 -14.30 1.92
N VAL A 121 -1.33 -14.82 3.04
CA VAL A 121 -0.42 -15.96 3.01
C VAL A 121 -1.21 -17.25 2.88
N LEU A 122 -0.79 -18.14 1.98
CA LEU A 122 -1.43 -19.44 1.79
C LEU A 122 -0.96 -20.40 2.89
N SER A 123 -1.78 -20.54 3.93
CA SER A 123 -1.44 -21.22 5.17
C SER A 123 -1.11 -22.73 5.01
N ARG A 124 -1.63 -23.36 3.94
CA ARG A 124 -1.38 -24.78 3.61
C ARG A 124 -0.12 -25.03 2.77
N LEU A 125 0.54 -23.96 2.32
CA LEU A 125 1.82 -24.04 1.62
C LEU A 125 2.97 -23.75 2.59
N SER A 126 4.15 -24.29 2.31
CA SER A 126 5.36 -23.93 3.02
C SER A 126 5.77 -22.48 2.77
N VAL A 127 6.66 -21.95 3.59
CA VAL A 127 7.20 -20.60 3.44
C VAL A 127 7.86 -20.43 2.08
N ILE A 128 8.69 -21.39 1.65
CA ILE A 128 9.36 -21.32 0.34
C ILE A 128 8.38 -21.42 -0.83
N GLU A 129 7.32 -22.23 -0.71
CA GLU A 129 6.28 -22.31 -1.74
C GLU A 129 5.51 -20.97 -1.85
N ASN A 130 5.20 -20.33 -0.72
CA ASN A 130 4.62 -18.97 -0.72
C ASN A 130 5.51 -17.95 -1.44
N MET A 131 6.84 -18.02 -1.23
CA MET A 131 7.79 -17.14 -1.93
C MET A 131 7.77 -17.37 -3.44
N ARG A 132 7.81 -18.64 -3.87
CA ARG A 132 7.81 -19.02 -5.30
C ARG A 132 6.56 -18.52 -6.05
N LEU A 133 5.41 -18.44 -5.39
CA LEU A 133 4.19 -17.85 -5.98
C LEU A 133 4.32 -16.35 -6.28
N GLY A 134 5.24 -15.66 -5.61
CA GLY A 134 5.53 -14.25 -5.90
C GLY A 134 6.38 -14.05 -7.16
N ALA A 135 7.05 -15.09 -7.66
CA ALA A 135 7.88 -14.97 -8.85
C ALA A 135 7.02 -14.81 -10.12
N THR A 136 7.42 -13.88 -10.99
CA THR A 136 6.73 -13.61 -12.27
C THR A 136 7.54 -14.11 -13.46
N GLY A 137 6.87 -14.25 -14.62
CA GLY A 137 7.53 -14.58 -15.88
C GLY A 137 8.03 -16.02 -15.93
N GLN A 138 7.44 -16.94 -15.17
CA GLN A 138 7.82 -18.35 -15.18
C GLN A 138 7.56 -18.94 -16.57
N SER A 139 8.64 -19.34 -17.25
CA SER A 139 8.55 -19.90 -18.60
C SER A 139 7.69 -21.18 -18.65
N GLY A 140 7.55 -21.89 -17.51
CA GLY A 140 6.69 -23.06 -17.36
C GLY A 140 5.18 -22.78 -17.43
N GLU A 141 4.72 -21.53 -17.34
CA GLU A 141 3.31 -21.15 -17.50
C GLU A 141 2.84 -21.30 -18.97
N ARG A 142 3.76 -21.38 -19.94
CA ARG A 142 3.43 -21.61 -21.34
C ARG A 142 3.55 -23.09 -21.66
N VAL A 143 2.43 -23.72 -22.06
CA VAL A 143 2.29 -25.16 -22.32
C VAL A 143 3.42 -25.72 -23.19
N TRP A 144 3.85 -24.98 -24.23
CA TRP A 144 4.95 -25.37 -25.11
C TRP A 144 6.34 -25.30 -24.45
N GLN A 145 6.56 -24.38 -23.52
CA GLN A 145 7.83 -24.21 -22.81
C GLN A 145 7.95 -25.19 -21.64
N ALA A 146 6.83 -25.62 -21.06
CA ALA A 146 6.80 -26.65 -20.04
C ALA A 146 7.36 -28.00 -20.52
N MET A 147 7.25 -28.27 -21.82
CA MET A 147 7.79 -29.51 -22.44
C MET A 147 9.32 -29.53 -22.56
N PHE A 148 10.01 -28.38 -22.43
CA PHE A 148 11.46 -28.28 -22.54
C PHE A 148 12.09 -27.93 -21.18
N ALA A 149 12.33 -28.95 -20.34
CA ALA A 149 12.88 -28.80 -19.00
C ALA A 149 14.14 -27.91 -18.86
N PRO A 150 15.10 -27.85 -19.80
CA PRO A 150 16.26 -26.96 -19.69
C PRO A 150 15.93 -25.47 -19.69
N LEU A 151 14.82 -25.06 -20.32
CA LEU A 151 14.46 -23.65 -20.50
C LEU A 151 13.92 -23.00 -19.21
N TRP A 152 13.30 -23.77 -18.31
CA TRP A 152 12.74 -23.25 -17.08
C TRP A 152 13.54 -23.58 -15.81
N ARG A 153 14.42 -24.63 -15.88
CA ARG A 153 15.26 -25.03 -14.72
C ARG A 153 16.21 -23.94 -14.25
N SER A 154 16.84 -23.19 -15.15
CA SER A 154 17.73 -22.09 -14.79
C SER A 154 16.97 -20.95 -14.08
N GLN A 155 15.79 -20.63 -14.57
CA GLN A 155 14.91 -19.62 -13.99
C GLN A 155 14.35 -20.07 -12.64
N GLU A 156 13.94 -21.34 -12.52
CA GLU A 156 13.49 -21.89 -11.23
C GLU A 156 14.60 -21.88 -10.19
N LYS A 157 15.84 -22.20 -10.59
CA LYS A 157 17.01 -22.10 -9.71
C LYS A 157 17.26 -20.64 -9.28
N ALA A 158 17.21 -19.69 -10.20
CA ALA A 158 17.36 -18.26 -9.90
C ALA A 158 16.26 -17.77 -8.94
N ASN A 159 15.00 -18.12 -9.21
CA ASN A 159 13.87 -17.81 -8.33
C ASN A 159 14.03 -18.45 -6.94
N GLY A 160 14.55 -19.69 -6.88
CA GLY A 160 14.85 -20.37 -5.62
C GLY A 160 15.94 -19.66 -4.82
N THR A 161 17.06 -19.30 -5.44
CA THR A 161 18.14 -18.53 -4.80
C THR A 161 17.63 -17.20 -4.29
N ARG A 162 16.88 -16.45 -5.11
CA ARG A 162 16.28 -15.18 -4.71
C ARG A 162 15.32 -15.33 -3.53
N ALA A 163 14.48 -16.36 -3.54
CA ALA A 163 13.58 -16.65 -2.43
C ALA A 163 14.37 -16.91 -1.13
N ASP A 164 15.45 -17.71 -1.21
CA ASP A 164 16.30 -18.00 -0.06
C ASP A 164 17.01 -16.74 0.47
N ASP A 165 17.49 -15.86 -0.41
CA ASP A 165 18.13 -14.61 -0.02
C ASP A 165 17.13 -13.64 0.65
N LEU A 166 15.90 -13.53 0.11
CA LEU A 166 14.84 -12.76 0.74
C LEU A 166 14.42 -13.36 2.09
N LEU A 167 14.29 -14.69 2.20
CA LEU A 167 14.00 -15.34 3.48
C LEU A 167 15.06 -15.04 4.53
N LYS A 168 16.34 -15.06 4.17
CA LYS A 168 17.44 -14.66 5.08
C LYS A 168 17.32 -13.20 5.49
N ARG A 169 17.08 -12.30 4.54
CA ARG A 169 16.89 -10.86 4.80
C ARG A 169 15.78 -10.61 5.81
N PHE A 170 14.66 -11.33 5.69
CA PHE A 170 13.50 -11.21 6.58
C PHE A 170 13.55 -12.13 7.80
N LYS A 171 14.68 -12.83 8.04
CA LYS A 171 14.89 -13.75 9.18
C LYS A 171 13.83 -14.87 9.23
N LEU A 172 13.44 -15.36 8.07
CA LEU A 172 12.50 -16.48 7.90
C LEU A 172 13.17 -17.74 7.34
N ASP A 173 14.46 -17.73 7.11
CA ASP A 173 15.26 -18.83 6.54
C ASP A 173 15.15 -20.13 7.35
N THR A 174 15.14 -20.03 8.70
CA THR A 174 14.94 -21.18 9.60
C THR A 174 13.54 -21.79 9.51
N LYS A 175 12.58 -21.07 8.92
CA LYS A 175 11.18 -21.46 8.73
C LYS A 175 10.85 -21.87 7.30
N ARG A 176 11.86 -22.02 6.46
CA ARG A 176 11.75 -22.24 5.02
C ARG A 176 10.76 -23.32 4.62
N GLU A 177 10.84 -24.47 5.32
CA GLU A 177 10.01 -25.65 5.04
C GLU A 177 8.76 -25.75 5.92
N ASP A 178 8.64 -24.87 6.93
CA ASP A 178 7.45 -24.84 7.79
C ASP A 178 6.22 -24.39 6.99
N PHE A 179 5.03 -24.88 7.36
CA PHE A 179 3.80 -24.36 6.80
C PHE A 179 3.60 -22.91 7.20
N ALA A 180 3.25 -22.06 6.25
CA ALA A 180 3.04 -20.63 6.51
C ALA A 180 1.92 -20.37 7.53
N GLY A 181 0.98 -21.31 7.69
CA GLY A 181 -0.04 -21.27 8.74
C GLY A 181 0.50 -21.37 10.16
N SER A 182 1.68 -21.98 10.37
CA SER A 182 2.32 -22.11 11.69
C SER A 182 3.07 -20.84 12.11
N LEU A 183 3.28 -19.90 11.19
CA LEU A 183 3.96 -18.63 11.49
C LEU A 183 3.09 -17.75 12.40
N SER A 184 3.74 -16.97 13.26
CA SER A 184 3.07 -15.90 14.00
C SER A 184 2.48 -14.85 13.05
N GLY A 185 1.51 -14.03 13.53
CA GLY A 185 0.91 -12.97 12.72
C GLY A 185 1.94 -12.05 12.08
N GLY A 186 2.95 -11.67 12.84
CA GLY A 186 4.01 -10.81 12.33
C GLY A 186 4.97 -11.50 11.37
N GLN A 187 5.32 -12.77 11.60
CA GLN A 187 6.11 -13.54 10.64
C GLN A 187 5.37 -13.71 9.31
N ARG A 188 4.04 -13.83 9.34
CA ARG A 188 3.23 -13.84 8.12
C ARG A 188 3.31 -12.52 7.37
N LYS A 189 3.31 -11.37 8.08
CA LYS A 189 3.51 -10.04 7.44
C LYS A 189 4.91 -9.92 6.82
N LEU A 190 5.94 -10.39 7.51
CA LEU A 190 7.29 -10.45 6.94
C LEU A 190 7.35 -11.33 5.68
N LEU A 191 6.68 -12.49 5.69
CA LEU A 191 6.60 -13.38 4.53
C LEU A 191 5.87 -12.71 3.36
N GLU A 192 4.78 -11.97 3.62
CA GLU A 192 4.05 -11.23 2.60
C GLU A 192 4.91 -10.14 1.97
N MET A 193 5.63 -9.37 2.80
CA MET A 193 6.57 -8.35 2.32
C MET A 193 7.70 -9.00 1.50
N ALA A 194 8.33 -10.06 2.00
CA ALA A 194 9.36 -10.80 1.28
C ALA A 194 8.83 -11.32 -0.08
N ARG A 195 7.62 -11.89 -0.11
CA ARG A 195 6.99 -12.37 -1.34
C ARG A 195 6.74 -11.26 -2.36
N SER A 196 6.35 -10.05 -1.91
CA SER A 196 6.14 -8.92 -2.80
C SER A 196 7.42 -8.47 -3.51
N LEU A 197 8.59 -8.74 -2.92
CA LEU A 197 9.89 -8.42 -3.50
C LEU A 197 10.40 -9.46 -4.52
N MET A 198 9.73 -10.59 -4.67
CA MET A 198 10.11 -11.61 -5.66
C MET A 198 10.05 -11.11 -7.11
N VAL A 199 9.21 -10.11 -7.39
CA VAL A 199 9.03 -9.52 -8.73
C VAL A 199 9.99 -8.37 -9.03
N GLU A 200 10.91 -8.04 -8.13
CA GLU A 200 11.81 -6.87 -8.26
C GLU A 200 11.04 -5.56 -8.49
N PRO A 201 10.16 -5.19 -7.55
CA PRO A 201 9.31 -4.02 -7.76
C PRO A 201 10.12 -2.73 -7.78
N LYS A 202 9.68 -1.76 -8.59
CA LYS A 202 10.16 -0.37 -8.56
C LYS A 202 9.42 0.45 -7.52
N LEU A 203 8.15 0.12 -7.27
CA LEU A 203 7.31 0.73 -6.26
C LEU A 203 6.61 -0.35 -5.44
N VAL A 204 6.80 -0.29 -4.12
CA VAL A 204 6.09 -1.12 -3.15
C VAL A 204 5.05 -0.27 -2.44
N MET A 205 3.79 -0.68 -2.53
CA MET A 205 2.66 -0.04 -1.87
C MET A 205 2.25 -0.88 -0.66
N LEU A 206 2.31 -0.31 0.53
CA LEU A 206 2.04 -0.97 1.80
C LEU A 206 0.76 -0.38 2.42
N ASP A 207 -0.24 -1.23 2.66
CA ASP A 207 -1.51 -0.82 3.22
C ASP A 207 -1.57 -1.23 4.70
N GLU A 208 -1.40 -0.28 5.61
CA GLU A 208 -1.34 -0.46 7.07
C GLU A 208 -0.42 -1.63 7.49
N PRO A 209 0.86 -1.62 7.09
CA PRO A 209 1.75 -2.76 7.31
C PRO A 209 1.96 -3.09 8.78
N MET A 210 1.74 -2.13 9.70
CA MET A 210 1.95 -2.29 11.13
C MET A 210 0.67 -2.65 11.91
N ALA A 211 -0.50 -2.71 11.27
CA ALA A 211 -1.76 -3.04 11.95
C ALA A 211 -1.69 -4.42 12.62
N GLY A 212 -2.00 -4.49 13.92
CA GLY A 212 -2.00 -5.75 14.69
C GLY A 212 -0.63 -6.38 14.94
N VAL A 213 0.46 -5.62 14.78
CA VAL A 213 1.83 -6.08 15.04
C VAL A 213 2.29 -5.65 16.43
N ASN A 214 2.94 -6.56 17.18
CA ASN A 214 3.50 -6.23 18.49
C ASN A 214 4.69 -5.24 18.35
N PRO A 215 5.02 -4.48 19.42
CA PRO A 215 6.04 -3.42 19.37
C PRO A 215 7.43 -3.87 18.91
N ALA A 216 7.87 -5.06 19.35
CA ALA A 216 9.20 -5.57 19.00
C ALA A 216 9.32 -5.87 17.50
N LEU A 217 8.26 -6.44 16.91
CA LEU A 217 8.23 -6.75 15.49
C LEU A 217 7.99 -5.49 14.63
N LYS A 218 7.27 -4.50 15.17
CA LYS A 218 7.08 -3.19 14.53
C LYS A 218 8.42 -2.56 14.18
N GLN A 219 9.39 -2.54 15.12
CA GLN A 219 10.73 -2.02 14.85
C GLN A 219 11.47 -2.82 13.76
N SER A 220 11.31 -4.13 13.73
CA SER A 220 11.90 -4.96 12.66
C SER A 220 11.30 -4.62 11.29
N LEU A 221 9.97 -4.49 11.19
CA LEU A 221 9.29 -4.10 9.95
C LEU A 221 9.71 -2.71 9.48
N LEU A 222 9.81 -1.73 10.39
CA LEU A 222 10.31 -0.39 10.08
C LEU A 222 11.73 -0.44 9.50
N GLY A 223 12.62 -1.24 10.10
CA GLY A 223 13.96 -1.47 9.59
C GLY A 223 13.95 -2.05 8.16
N HIS A 224 13.04 -3.00 7.88
CA HIS A 224 12.89 -3.54 6.53
C HIS A 224 12.35 -2.49 5.54
N VAL A 225 11.37 -1.67 5.91
CA VAL A 225 10.85 -0.59 5.03
C VAL A 225 11.96 0.42 4.70
N LYS A 226 12.76 0.85 5.71
CA LYS A 226 13.91 1.72 5.49
C LYS A 226 14.94 1.07 4.53
N SER A 227 15.22 -0.22 4.70
CA SER A 227 16.16 -0.93 3.83
C SER A 227 15.67 -1.07 2.38
N LEU A 228 14.35 -1.10 2.11
CA LEU A 228 13.83 -1.07 0.73
C LEU A 228 14.26 0.20 -0.01
N ARG A 229 14.13 1.35 0.68
CA ARG A 229 14.60 2.64 0.12
C ARG A 229 16.12 2.66 -0.09
N GLU A 230 16.89 2.12 0.85
CA GLU A 230 18.35 2.02 0.73
C GLU A 230 18.78 1.18 -0.48
N ASP A 231 17.94 0.22 -0.89
CA ASP A 231 18.11 -0.55 -2.12
C ASP A 231 17.59 0.19 -3.38
N GLY A 232 17.23 1.47 -3.27
CA GLY A 232 16.73 2.28 -4.39
C GLY A 232 15.26 2.08 -4.75
N MET A 233 14.49 1.31 -3.97
CA MET A 233 13.06 1.13 -4.22
C MET A 233 12.25 2.33 -3.74
N THR A 234 11.19 2.63 -4.46
CA THR A 234 10.18 3.60 -4.01
C THR A 234 9.19 2.89 -3.10
N VAL A 235 8.79 3.54 -2.01
CA VAL A 235 7.78 3.02 -1.10
C VAL A 235 6.66 4.04 -0.95
N LEU A 236 5.42 3.61 -1.14
CA LEU A 236 4.22 4.37 -0.79
C LEU A 236 3.46 3.57 0.26
N PHE A 237 3.18 4.15 1.41
CA PHE A 237 2.45 3.42 2.45
C PHE A 237 1.31 4.24 3.05
N VAL A 238 0.27 3.54 3.52
CA VAL A 238 -0.83 4.11 4.30
C VAL A 238 -0.62 3.73 5.75
N GLU A 239 -0.67 4.71 6.64
CA GLU A 239 -0.65 4.49 8.10
C GLU A 239 -1.40 5.60 8.82
N HIS A 240 -1.74 5.32 10.08
CA HIS A 240 -2.41 6.25 10.99
C HIS A 240 -1.58 6.56 12.24
N ASP A 241 -0.46 5.87 12.45
CA ASP A 241 0.50 6.11 13.52
C ASP A 241 1.46 7.24 13.12
N MET A 242 1.22 8.45 13.65
CA MET A 242 1.96 9.66 13.27
C MET A 242 3.43 9.60 13.67
N ASP A 243 3.76 8.95 14.80
CA ASP A 243 5.16 8.81 15.24
C ASP A 243 5.94 7.96 14.24
N MET A 244 5.32 6.89 13.75
CA MET A 244 5.90 6.05 12.72
C MET A 244 6.05 6.78 11.38
N VAL A 245 5.01 7.50 10.95
CA VAL A 245 5.05 8.31 9.72
C VAL A 245 6.21 9.28 9.79
N ARG A 246 6.38 9.98 10.91
CA ARG A 246 7.48 10.92 11.13
C ARG A 246 8.86 10.26 11.10
N ASP A 247 8.99 9.05 11.66
CA ASP A 247 10.27 8.32 11.74
C ASP A 247 10.78 7.80 10.40
N ILE A 248 9.90 7.37 9.49
CA ILE A 248 10.33 6.67 8.28
C ILE A 248 10.08 7.41 6.97
N SER A 249 9.15 8.38 6.93
CA SER A 249 8.78 9.05 5.69
C SER A 249 9.80 10.11 5.28
N ASP A 250 10.06 10.22 4.01
CA ASP A 250 10.76 11.35 3.40
C ASP A 250 9.77 12.43 2.95
N TRP A 251 8.53 12.00 2.60
CA TRP A 251 7.44 12.87 2.18
C TRP A 251 6.10 12.35 2.70
N VAL A 252 5.20 13.24 3.01
CA VAL A 252 3.85 12.92 3.49
C VAL A 252 2.82 13.59 2.59
N VAL A 253 1.80 12.85 2.22
CA VAL A 253 0.61 13.32 1.51
C VAL A 253 -0.60 13.10 2.41
N VAL A 254 -1.42 14.13 2.61
CA VAL A 254 -2.60 14.06 3.47
C VAL A 254 -3.86 14.10 2.65
N MET A 255 -4.70 13.09 2.82
CA MET A 255 -6.05 13.05 2.24
C MET A 255 -7.11 13.35 3.30
N ALA A 256 -8.08 14.18 2.92
CA ALA A 256 -9.34 14.35 3.66
C ALA A 256 -10.49 14.52 2.67
N GLN A 257 -11.63 13.91 2.95
CA GLN A 257 -12.85 13.99 2.13
C GLN A 257 -12.59 13.75 0.62
N GLY A 258 -11.74 12.76 0.32
CA GLY A 258 -11.38 12.37 -1.04
C GLY A 258 -10.34 13.27 -1.73
N ARG A 259 -9.85 14.33 -1.09
CA ARG A 259 -8.93 15.31 -1.66
C ARG A 259 -7.57 15.29 -0.97
N ILE A 260 -6.52 15.70 -1.66
CA ILE A 260 -5.24 16.01 -1.05
C ILE A 260 -5.33 17.42 -0.46
N ILE A 261 -5.11 17.56 0.85
CA ILE A 261 -5.22 18.83 1.58
C ILE A 261 -3.87 19.42 1.96
N ALA A 262 -2.85 18.59 2.08
CA ALA A 262 -1.47 18.99 2.36
C ALA A 262 -0.48 17.96 1.83
N GLU A 263 0.71 18.39 1.49
CA GLU A 263 1.86 17.51 1.27
C GLU A 263 3.18 18.24 1.59
N GLY A 264 4.20 17.47 1.98
CA GLY A 264 5.50 18.02 2.37
C GLY A 264 6.33 17.05 3.21
N PRO A 265 7.47 17.51 3.74
CA PRO A 265 8.21 16.80 4.78
C PRO A 265 7.34 16.54 6.02
N PRO A 266 7.56 15.43 6.76
CA PRO A 266 6.71 15.05 7.89
C PRO A 266 6.48 16.18 8.90
N ASP A 267 7.53 16.88 9.32
CA ASP A 267 7.42 17.93 10.34
C ASP A 267 6.60 19.14 9.86
N ALA A 268 6.71 19.51 8.58
CA ALA A 268 5.93 20.60 8.00
C ALA A 268 4.44 20.24 7.90
N VAL A 269 4.13 19.01 7.47
CA VAL A 269 2.75 18.52 7.35
C VAL A 269 2.09 18.36 8.71
N MET A 270 2.79 17.87 9.72
CA MET A 270 2.26 17.71 11.10
C MET A 270 1.99 19.04 11.81
N ALA A 271 2.64 20.12 11.37
CA ALA A 271 2.39 21.47 11.87
C ALA A 271 1.32 22.24 11.09
N ASP A 272 0.82 21.69 9.98
CA ASP A 272 -0.19 22.36 9.13
C ASP A 272 -1.57 22.35 9.81
N GLN A 273 -2.15 23.53 9.98
CA GLN A 273 -3.44 23.69 10.65
C GLN A 273 -4.56 22.93 9.93
N ARG A 274 -4.55 22.87 8.60
CA ARG A 274 -5.54 22.12 7.80
C ARG A 274 -5.52 20.63 8.13
N VAL A 275 -4.34 20.08 8.40
CA VAL A 275 -4.16 18.68 8.79
C VAL A 275 -4.70 18.45 10.21
N ILE A 276 -4.35 19.33 11.14
CA ILE A 276 -4.83 19.28 12.52
C ILE A 276 -6.35 19.31 12.57
N ASP A 277 -6.95 20.28 11.85
CA ASP A 277 -8.41 20.47 11.79
C ASP A 277 -9.12 19.24 11.16
N ALA A 278 -8.54 18.62 10.11
CA ALA A 278 -9.10 17.43 9.48
C ALA A 278 -9.14 16.23 10.43
N TYR A 279 -8.13 16.08 11.28
CA TYR A 279 -8.12 15.00 12.28
C TYR A 279 -9.03 15.29 13.48
N LEU A 280 -9.09 16.54 13.96
CA LEU A 280 -9.98 16.95 15.05
C LEU A 280 -11.45 16.87 14.62
N GLY A 281 -11.78 17.32 13.41
CA GLY A 281 -13.13 17.24 12.85
C GLY A 281 -13.63 15.80 12.73
N ALA A 282 -12.78 14.90 12.24
CA ALA A 282 -13.13 13.48 12.12
C ALA A 282 -13.37 12.79 13.48
N HIS A 283 -12.73 13.23 14.54
CA HIS A 283 -13.00 12.74 15.91
C HIS A 283 -14.34 13.25 16.43
N HIS A 284 -14.72 14.49 16.07
CA HIS A 284 -16.00 15.06 16.51
C HIS A 284 -17.17 14.38 15.80
N ASP A 285 -17.05 14.16 14.48
CA ASP A 285 -18.08 13.46 13.70
C ASP A 285 -18.22 11.99 14.13
N ALA A 286 -17.15 11.32 14.52
CA ALA A 286 -17.20 9.96 15.04
C ALA A 286 -17.92 9.91 16.41
N ALA A 287 -17.71 10.89 17.27
CA ALA A 287 -18.40 10.96 18.56
C ALA A 287 -19.90 11.24 18.39
N LEU A 288 -20.28 12.14 17.46
CA LEU A 288 -21.68 12.43 17.15
C LEU A 288 -22.40 11.20 16.56
N ASN A 289 -21.76 10.47 15.66
CA ASN A 289 -22.33 9.23 15.11
C ASN A 289 -22.55 8.15 16.17
N PHE A 290 -21.67 8.03 17.17
CA PHE A 290 -21.85 7.11 18.30
C PHE A 290 -23.04 7.49 19.17
N GLU A 291 -23.22 8.78 19.46
CA GLU A 291 -24.36 9.27 20.23
C GLU A 291 -25.69 9.11 19.47
N GLU A 292 -25.69 9.32 18.15
CA GLU A 292 -26.86 9.08 17.29
C GLU A 292 -27.21 7.59 17.18
N GLU A 293 -26.22 6.67 17.08
CA GLU A 293 -26.46 5.23 17.09
C GLU A 293 -26.98 4.75 18.46
N GLU A 294 -26.44 5.25 19.58
CA GLU A 294 -26.95 4.92 20.92
C GLU A 294 -28.39 5.44 21.10
N GLN A 295 -28.70 6.64 20.61
CA GLN A 295 -30.06 7.18 20.66
C GLN A 295 -31.04 6.36 19.80
N MET A 296 -30.68 5.99 18.57
CA MET A 296 -31.51 5.11 17.73
C MET A 296 -31.72 3.73 18.33
N LEU A 297 -30.70 3.15 18.97
CA LEU A 297 -30.82 1.88 19.68
C LEU A 297 -31.73 1.99 20.90
N ALA A 298 -31.60 3.07 21.67
CA ALA A 298 -32.46 3.34 22.82
C ALA A 298 -33.94 3.56 22.40
N GLU A 299 -34.18 4.31 21.33
CA GLU A 299 -35.54 4.51 20.78
C GLU A 299 -36.13 3.20 20.22
N SER A 300 -35.32 2.35 19.58
CA SER A 300 -35.79 1.05 19.08
C SER A 300 -36.15 0.08 20.21
N HIS A 301 -35.42 0.11 21.32
CA HIS A 301 -35.74 -0.66 22.53
C HIS A 301 -37.02 -0.20 23.20
N LEU A 302 -37.24 1.12 23.33
CA LEU A 302 -38.44 1.72 23.85
C LEU A 302 -39.68 1.40 22.99
N ALA A 303 -39.51 1.44 21.66
CA ALA A 303 -40.58 1.07 20.73
C ALA A 303 -40.94 -0.43 20.81
N ALA A 304 -39.95 -1.31 21.03
CA ALA A 304 -40.19 -2.75 21.21
C ALA A 304 -40.87 -3.07 22.54
N GLU A 305 -40.56 -2.38 23.63
CA GLU A 305 -41.21 -2.52 24.92
C GLU A 305 -42.67 -2.01 24.90
N SER A 306 -42.94 -0.94 24.20
CA SER A 306 -44.31 -0.40 24.05
C SER A 306 -45.21 -1.28 23.18
N ALA A 307 -44.65 -2.01 22.22
CA ALA A 307 -45.38 -2.94 21.37
C ALA A 307 -45.66 -4.31 22.04
N GLY A 308 -44.96 -4.62 23.11
CA GLY A 308 -45.10 -5.89 23.84
C GLY A 308 -46.15 -5.92 24.95
N THR A 309 -46.83 -4.77 25.24
CA THR A 309 -47.81 -4.66 26.37
C THR A 309 -49.28 -4.72 25.96
N ASP A 310 -49.60 -4.90 24.68
CA ASP A 310 -50.98 -5.07 24.21
C ASP A 310 -51.30 -6.54 23.80
N GLY A 311 -51.09 -7.45 24.72
CA GLY A 311 -51.50 -8.85 24.67
C GLY A 311 -52.52 -9.14 25.73
N ASP A 312 -53.81 -8.98 25.42
CA ASP A 312 -54.97 -9.26 26.24
C ASP A 312 -54.98 -10.69 26.80
N PRO A 313 -55.15 -10.91 28.12
CA PRO A 313 -55.36 -12.21 28.66
C PRO A 313 -56.87 -12.48 28.85
N ARG A 314 -57.58 -12.84 27.77
CA ARG A 314 -58.91 -13.49 27.87
C ARG A 314 -59.37 -14.01 26.49
N ALA A 315 -59.16 -15.31 26.24
CA ALA A 315 -60.17 -16.18 25.65
C ALA A 315 -59.69 -17.62 25.79
#